data_7dd4d9dce27beb245abcc37b18df8f64
#
_entry.id   7dd4d9dce27beb245abcc37b18df8f64
#
_cell.length_a   1.000
_cell.length_b   1.000
_cell.length_c   1.000
_cell.angle_alpha   90.00
_cell.angle_beta   90.00
_cell.angle_gamma   90.00
#
_symmetry.space_group_name_H-M   'P 1'
#
loop_
_entity.id
_entity.type
_entity.pdbx_description
1 polymer ?
#
loop_
_entity_poly.entity_id
_entity_poly.type
_entity_poly.pdbx_seq_one_letter_code
_entity_poly.pdbx_strand_id
1 'polypeptide(L)'
;MAILGLASLAETRDNETGAHIIRTQHYVKVLAEYLSHHERARYPLDDATIDLLFKSAPLHDVGKVGIPDAILLKPGKLTDEEFAIMKRHPQIGADALASAEAQLGSNSFLHLAREIALTHHEKWDGSGYPSGLVGEAIPLSGRLMAVADVYDALISKRVYKPAFSHEEAKAIIVRGRGSHFDPAIVDAFLACEANFQQIAARFQDSH
;
A
#
# COMPACT_ATOMS: atom_id res chain seq x y z
N MET A 1 2.09 -15.28 11.01
CA MET A 1 2.62 -14.68 12.26
C MET A 1 4.01 -14.07 12.07
N ALA A 2 5.03 -14.79 11.58
CA ALA A 2 6.40 -14.25 11.43
C ALA A 2 6.50 -13.03 10.48
N ILE A 3 5.77 -13.01 9.37
CA ILE A 3 5.79 -11.94 8.38
C ILE A 3 5.24 -10.63 8.94
N LEU A 4 4.13 -10.67 9.66
CA LEU A 4 3.58 -9.49 10.33
C LEU A 4 4.56 -8.93 11.38
N GLY A 5 5.27 -9.81 12.08
CA GLY A 5 6.30 -9.40 13.04
C GLY A 5 7.48 -8.71 12.36
N LEU A 6 7.93 -9.19 11.20
CA LEU A 6 9.00 -8.56 10.43
C LEU A 6 8.55 -7.22 9.80
N ALA A 7 7.35 -7.16 9.24
CA ALA A 7 6.79 -5.92 8.73
C ALA A 7 6.64 -4.89 9.86
N SER A 8 6.07 -5.29 11.01
CA SER A 8 5.94 -4.45 12.18
C SER A 8 7.30 -3.97 12.70
N LEU A 9 8.33 -4.83 12.69
CA LEU A 9 9.69 -4.44 13.08
C LEU A 9 10.28 -3.40 12.11
N ALA A 10 10.05 -3.54 10.81
CA ALA A 10 10.48 -2.54 9.83
C ALA A 10 9.81 -1.17 10.09
N GLU A 11 8.54 -1.17 10.45
CA GLU A 11 7.78 0.05 10.75
C GLU A 11 8.09 0.66 12.13
N THR A 12 8.68 -0.09 13.08
CA THR A 12 9.11 0.52 14.35
C THR A 12 10.14 1.64 14.16
N ARG A 13 10.80 1.68 13.00
CA ARG A 13 11.71 2.77 12.60
C ARG A 13 10.98 3.97 11.98
N ASP A 14 9.78 3.79 11.49
CA ASP A 14 8.92 4.87 10.98
C ASP A 14 7.88 5.23 12.05
N ASN A 15 7.37 6.45 12.01
CA ASN A 15 6.30 6.90 12.91
C ASN A 15 4.93 6.30 12.54
N GLU A 16 4.89 5.28 11.72
CA GLU A 16 3.67 4.55 11.38
C GLU A 16 3.39 3.47 12.44
N THR A 17 2.13 3.22 12.72
CA THR A 17 1.73 2.30 13.79
C THR A 17 1.49 0.91 13.22
N GLY A 18 1.71 -0.14 14.03
CA GLY A 18 1.40 -1.51 13.63
C GLY A 18 -0.07 -1.73 13.22
N ALA A 19 -0.97 -0.83 13.60
CA ALA A 19 -2.36 -0.84 13.16
C ALA A 19 -2.51 -0.48 11.67
N HIS A 20 -1.63 0.37 11.12
CA HIS A 20 -1.57 0.69 9.68
C HIS A 20 -1.42 -0.57 8.82
N ILE A 21 -0.46 -1.44 9.14
CA ILE A 21 -0.24 -2.71 8.43
C ILE A 21 -1.52 -3.55 8.41
N ILE A 22 -2.17 -3.66 9.58
CA ILE A 22 -3.38 -4.47 9.72
C ILE A 22 -4.52 -3.85 8.92
N ARG A 23 -4.70 -2.53 8.95
CA ARG A 23 -5.78 -1.87 8.20
C ARG A 23 -5.55 -2.00 6.69
N THR A 24 -4.35 -1.69 6.19
CA THR A 24 -4.06 -1.71 4.76
C THR A 24 -4.22 -3.09 4.14
N GLN A 25 -3.78 -4.18 4.81
CA GLN A 25 -4.02 -5.53 4.30
C GLN A 25 -5.52 -5.87 4.20
N HIS A 26 -6.36 -5.39 5.13
CA HIS A 26 -7.80 -5.61 5.08
C HIS A 26 -8.46 -4.79 3.98
N TYR A 27 -8.02 -3.54 3.74
CA TYR A 27 -8.51 -2.73 2.61
C TYR A 27 -8.20 -3.39 1.27
N VAL A 28 -6.96 -3.87 1.08
CA VAL A 28 -6.57 -4.61 -0.13
C VAL A 28 -7.47 -5.83 -0.33
N LYS A 29 -7.73 -6.59 0.73
CA LYS A 29 -8.62 -7.76 0.67
C LYS A 29 -10.04 -7.39 0.24
N VAL A 30 -10.64 -6.39 0.86
CA VAL A 30 -12.00 -5.93 0.54
C VAL A 30 -12.12 -5.49 -0.92
N LEU A 31 -11.15 -4.73 -1.42
CA LEU A 31 -11.12 -4.30 -2.82
C LEU A 31 -10.98 -5.50 -3.77
N ALA A 32 -10.10 -6.44 -3.46
CA ALA A 32 -9.89 -7.64 -4.28
C ALA A 32 -11.13 -8.54 -4.31
N GLU A 33 -11.78 -8.74 -3.16
CA GLU A 33 -13.04 -9.49 -3.05
C GLU A 33 -14.16 -8.84 -3.89
N TYR A 34 -14.30 -7.52 -3.81
CA TYR A 34 -15.29 -6.80 -4.61
C TYR A 34 -15.06 -7.01 -6.11
N LEU A 35 -13.82 -6.82 -6.58
CA LEU A 35 -13.46 -6.97 -7.99
C LEU A 35 -13.68 -8.43 -8.47
N SER A 36 -13.35 -9.43 -7.66
CA SER A 36 -13.54 -10.84 -8.00
C SER A 36 -14.99 -11.21 -8.20
N HIS A 37 -15.91 -10.56 -7.49
CA HIS A 37 -17.34 -10.83 -7.57
C HIS A 37 -18.05 -10.00 -8.66
N HIS A 38 -17.69 -8.72 -8.81
CA HIS A 38 -18.43 -7.77 -9.66
C HIS A 38 -17.78 -7.54 -11.02
N GLU A 39 -16.47 -7.75 -11.14
CA GLU A 39 -15.71 -7.55 -12.38
C GLU A 39 -14.86 -8.78 -12.75
N ARG A 40 -15.37 -9.97 -12.49
CA ARG A 40 -14.66 -11.24 -12.63
C ARG A 40 -14.03 -11.48 -14.01
N ALA A 41 -14.66 -10.99 -15.07
CA ALA A 41 -14.15 -11.14 -16.43
C ALA A 41 -12.82 -10.35 -16.64
N ARG A 42 -12.68 -9.20 -15.96
CA ARG A 42 -11.50 -8.34 -16.02
C ARG A 42 -10.47 -8.72 -14.94
N TYR A 43 -10.95 -9.12 -13.77
CA TYR A 43 -10.12 -9.45 -12.61
C TYR A 43 -10.44 -10.89 -12.12
N PRO A 44 -9.87 -11.92 -12.78
CA PRO A 44 -10.12 -13.32 -12.42
C PRO A 44 -9.34 -13.73 -11.17
N LEU A 45 -9.67 -13.09 -10.03
CA LEU A 45 -9.07 -13.39 -8.74
C LEU A 45 -9.80 -14.56 -8.07
N ASP A 46 -9.07 -15.59 -7.69
CA ASP A 46 -9.56 -16.66 -6.84
C ASP A 46 -9.24 -16.37 -5.35
N ASP A 47 -9.86 -17.13 -4.46
CA ASP A 47 -9.70 -16.97 -3.00
C ASP A 47 -8.23 -17.14 -2.57
N ALA A 48 -7.47 -18.00 -3.24
CA ALA A 48 -6.06 -18.21 -2.95
C ALA A 48 -5.22 -16.97 -3.30
N THR A 49 -5.49 -16.34 -4.45
CA THR A 49 -4.82 -15.08 -4.86
C THR A 49 -5.19 -13.94 -3.92
N ILE A 50 -6.47 -13.83 -3.51
CA ILE A 50 -6.92 -12.81 -2.55
C ILE A 50 -6.23 -13.01 -1.20
N ASP A 51 -6.10 -14.24 -0.71
CA ASP A 51 -5.37 -14.55 0.54
C ASP A 51 -3.87 -14.21 0.43
N LEU A 52 -3.26 -14.44 -0.71
CA LEU A 52 -1.88 -14.03 -0.98
C LEU A 52 -1.71 -12.51 -0.99
N LEU A 53 -2.61 -11.76 -1.65
CA LEU A 53 -2.61 -10.29 -1.64
C LEU A 53 -2.71 -9.76 -0.20
N PHE A 54 -3.65 -10.28 0.58
CA PHE A 54 -3.82 -9.95 1.99
C PHE A 54 -2.55 -10.17 2.81
N LYS A 55 -1.88 -11.32 2.63
CA LYS A 55 -0.66 -11.66 3.36
C LYS A 55 0.57 -10.88 2.90
N SER A 56 0.60 -10.44 1.64
CA SER A 56 1.74 -9.74 1.04
C SER A 56 1.70 -8.22 1.26
N ALA A 57 0.51 -7.63 1.37
CA ALA A 57 0.31 -6.19 1.60
C ALA A 57 1.14 -5.59 2.75
N PRO A 58 1.34 -6.27 3.90
CA PRO A 58 2.18 -5.80 4.99
C PRO A 58 3.61 -5.45 4.63
N LEU A 59 4.14 -5.98 3.52
CA LEU A 59 5.53 -5.80 3.11
C LEU A 59 5.74 -4.63 2.15
N HIS A 60 4.72 -3.82 1.85
CA HIS A 60 4.82 -2.73 0.87
C HIS A 60 5.97 -1.77 1.19
N ASP A 61 6.16 -1.44 2.45
CA ASP A 61 7.13 -0.47 2.95
C ASP A 61 8.40 -1.08 3.56
N VAL A 62 8.61 -2.39 3.42
CA VAL A 62 9.78 -3.08 4.01
C VAL A 62 11.12 -2.43 3.63
N GLY A 63 11.22 -1.80 2.47
CA GLY A 63 12.42 -1.13 2.00
C GLY A 63 12.76 0.18 2.73
N LYS A 64 11.86 0.74 3.55
CA LYS A 64 12.14 1.88 4.42
C LYS A 64 13.30 1.60 5.41
N VAL A 65 13.55 0.33 5.72
CA VAL A 65 14.70 -0.10 6.52
C VAL A 65 16.04 0.36 5.90
N GLY A 66 16.12 0.49 4.59
CA GLY A 66 17.31 0.96 3.88
C GLY A 66 17.43 2.48 3.73
N ILE A 67 16.47 3.25 4.25
CA ILE A 67 16.51 4.72 4.22
C ILE A 67 17.24 5.24 5.46
N PRO A 68 18.17 6.24 5.31
CA PRO A 68 18.87 6.84 6.45
C PRO A 68 17.90 7.50 7.45
N ASP A 69 18.16 7.33 8.75
CA ASP A 69 17.31 7.89 9.83
C ASP A 69 17.14 9.41 9.73
N ALA A 70 18.20 10.12 9.30
CA ALA A 70 18.15 11.57 9.10
C ALA A 70 17.08 12.01 8.08
N ILE A 71 16.66 11.12 7.18
CA ILE A 71 15.62 11.35 6.19
C ILE A 71 14.30 10.74 6.65
N LEU A 72 14.33 9.46 7.06
CA LEU A 72 13.13 8.73 7.48
C LEU A 72 12.43 9.40 8.66
N LEU A 73 13.20 9.85 9.65
CA LEU A 73 12.69 10.42 10.90
C LEU A 73 12.74 11.96 10.93
N LYS A 74 12.97 12.60 9.77
CA LYS A 74 13.09 14.06 9.72
C LYS A 74 11.82 14.74 10.21
N PRO A 75 11.92 15.61 11.22
CA PRO A 75 10.78 16.40 11.68
C PRO A 75 10.50 17.54 10.68
N GLY A 76 9.59 17.32 9.75
CA GLY A 76 9.19 18.32 8.75
C GLY A 76 9.23 17.80 7.32
N LYS A 77 9.13 18.73 6.37
CA LYS A 77 9.15 18.38 4.93
C LYS A 77 10.55 17.98 4.49
N LEU A 78 10.64 16.96 3.65
CA LEU A 78 11.87 16.58 2.95
C LEU A 78 12.18 17.62 1.88
N THR A 79 13.49 17.87 1.65
CA THR A 79 13.95 18.57 0.44
C THR A 79 13.76 17.68 -0.79
N ASP A 80 13.93 18.22 -1.98
CA ASP A 80 13.81 17.45 -3.22
C ASP A 80 14.87 16.33 -3.28
N GLU A 81 16.10 16.59 -2.80
CA GLU A 81 17.18 15.61 -2.72
C GLU A 81 16.88 14.51 -1.71
N GLU A 82 16.38 14.87 -0.52
CA GLU A 82 15.97 13.91 0.50
C GLU A 82 14.77 13.07 0.03
N PHE A 83 13.81 13.71 -0.65
CA PHE A 83 12.68 12.99 -1.23
C PHE A 83 13.12 12.03 -2.36
N ALA A 84 14.14 12.41 -3.14
CA ALA A 84 14.73 11.50 -4.12
C ALA A 84 15.34 10.24 -3.46
N ILE A 85 15.94 10.39 -2.27
CA ILE A 85 16.45 9.25 -1.49
C ILE A 85 15.26 8.43 -0.92
N MET A 86 14.24 9.08 -0.35
CA MET A 86 13.04 8.42 0.15
C MET A 86 12.36 7.57 -0.94
N LYS A 87 12.26 8.08 -2.18
CA LYS A 87 11.70 7.35 -3.33
C LYS A 87 12.45 6.07 -3.72
N ARG A 88 13.54 5.73 -3.06
CA ARG A 88 14.28 4.48 -3.31
C ARG A 88 13.74 3.29 -2.52
N HIS A 89 12.93 3.50 -1.46
CA HIS A 89 12.44 2.39 -0.64
C HIS A 89 11.67 1.32 -1.42
N PRO A 90 10.85 1.64 -2.47
CA PRO A 90 10.18 0.59 -3.24
C PRO A 90 11.16 -0.36 -3.91
N GLN A 91 12.22 0.18 -4.52
CA GLN A 91 13.26 -0.61 -5.16
C GLN A 91 14.07 -1.42 -4.13
N ILE A 92 14.45 -0.80 -3.00
CA ILE A 92 15.18 -1.48 -1.92
C ILE A 92 14.37 -2.67 -1.39
N GLY A 93 13.08 -2.48 -1.15
CA GLY A 93 12.18 -3.54 -0.70
C GLY A 93 12.03 -4.66 -1.73
N ALA A 94 11.83 -4.29 -2.99
CA ALA A 94 11.72 -5.24 -4.09
C ALA A 94 13.00 -6.07 -4.28
N ASP A 95 14.17 -5.46 -4.19
CA ASP A 95 15.47 -6.15 -4.32
C ASP A 95 15.70 -7.14 -3.16
N ALA A 96 15.34 -6.75 -1.94
CA ALA A 96 15.43 -7.62 -0.78
C ALA A 96 14.50 -8.85 -0.91
N LEU A 97 13.26 -8.63 -1.35
CA LEU A 97 12.29 -9.71 -1.57
C LEU A 97 12.70 -10.62 -2.74
N ALA A 98 13.25 -10.05 -3.83
CA ALA A 98 13.79 -10.84 -4.95
C ALA A 98 14.97 -11.72 -4.52
N SER A 99 15.84 -11.19 -3.66
CA SER A 99 16.95 -11.97 -3.10
C SER A 99 16.48 -13.15 -2.25
N ALA A 100 15.43 -12.95 -1.45
CA ALA A 100 14.79 -14.01 -0.67
C ALA A 100 14.12 -15.05 -1.57
N GLU A 101 13.41 -14.62 -2.62
CA GLU A 101 12.78 -15.49 -3.60
C GLU A 101 13.81 -16.38 -4.34
N ALA A 102 14.97 -15.81 -4.70
CA ALA A 102 16.06 -16.55 -5.35
C ALA A 102 16.65 -17.64 -4.45
N GLN A 103 16.68 -17.45 -3.13
CA GLN A 103 17.20 -18.43 -2.17
C GLN A 103 16.19 -19.53 -1.81
N LEU A 104 14.91 -19.19 -1.72
CA LEU A 104 13.84 -20.09 -1.29
C LEU A 104 13.14 -20.81 -2.45
N GLY A 105 13.47 -20.44 -3.70
CA GLY A 105 12.77 -20.89 -4.89
C GLY A 105 11.52 -20.05 -5.19
N SER A 106 10.93 -20.24 -6.37
CA SER A 106 9.75 -19.50 -6.81
C SER A 106 8.62 -19.64 -5.79
N ASN A 107 8.19 -18.51 -5.26
CA ASN A 107 7.16 -18.42 -4.23
C ASN A 107 6.18 -17.30 -4.58
N SER A 108 4.92 -17.65 -4.80
CA SER A 108 3.86 -16.70 -5.19
C SER A 108 3.65 -15.58 -4.16
N PHE A 109 3.85 -15.86 -2.87
CA PHE A 109 3.80 -14.86 -1.81
C PHE A 109 4.92 -13.82 -1.96
N LEU A 110 6.19 -14.25 -2.09
CA LEU A 110 7.33 -13.33 -2.25
C LEU A 110 7.23 -12.54 -3.56
N HIS A 111 6.74 -13.17 -4.62
CA HIS A 111 6.49 -12.52 -5.90
C HIS A 111 5.48 -11.36 -5.75
N LEU A 112 4.32 -11.61 -5.15
CA LEU A 112 3.31 -10.56 -4.91
C LEU A 112 3.81 -9.48 -3.94
N ALA A 113 4.51 -9.85 -2.87
CA ALA A 113 5.09 -8.90 -1.93
C ALA A 113 6.10 -7.96 -2.63
N ARG A 114 6.96 -8.52 -3.52
CA ARG A 114 7.90 -7.74 -4.32
C ARG A 114 7.17 -6.78 -5.27
N GLU A 115 6.14 -7.27 -5.94
CA GLU A 115 5.33 -6.49 -6.86
C GLU A 115 4.65 -5.32 -6.14
N ILE A 116 4.04 -5.56 -4.99
CA ILE A 116 3.44 -4.53 -4.14
C ILE A 116 4.51 -3.53 -3.67
N ALA A 117 5.62 -3.99 -3.12
CA ALA A 117 6.69 -3.12 -2.63
C ALA A 117 7.23 -2.20 -3.73
N LEU A 118 7.40 -2.73 -4.94
CA LEU A 118 7.93 -1.97 -6.08
C LEU A 118 6.92 -0.95 -6.62
N THR A 119 5.61 -1.24 -6.61
CA THR A 119 4.65 -0.52 -7.47
C THR A 119 3.56 0.25 -6.72
N HIS A 120 3.50 0.18 -5.38
CA HIS A 120 2.44 0.85 -4.60
C HIS A 120 2.48 2.39 -4.67
N HIS A 121 3.61 2.99 -5.11
CA HIS A 121 3.76 4.43 -5.38
C HIS A 121 3.67 4.81 -6.86
N GLU A 122 3.41 3.84 -7.74
CA GLU A 122 3.07 4.17 -9.11
C GLU A 122 1.70 4.86 -9.17
N LYS A 123 1.52 5.72 -10.15
CA LYS A 123 0.27 6.44 -10.37
C LYS A 123 -0.31 6.10 -11.73
N TRP A 124 -1.60 6.01 -11.80
CA TRP A 124 -2.33 5.61 -13.01
C TRP A 124 -1.92 6.41 -14.27
N ASP A 125 -1.62 7.70 -14.11
CA ASP A 125 -1.18 8.60 -15.17
C ASP A 125 0.32 8.53 -15.51
N GLY A 126 1.10 7.68 -14.82
CA GLY A 126 2.55 7.54 -15.02
C GLY A 126 3.41 8.56 -14.29
N SER A 127 2.82 9.47 -13.52
CA SER A 127 3.59 10.45 -12.71
C SER A 127 4.14 9.89 -11.41
N GLY A 128 3.93 8.59 -11.16
CA GLY A 128 4.42 7.87 -9.98
C GLY A 128 5.89 7.48 -10.05
N TYR A 129 6.31 6.63 -9.14
CA TYR A 129 7.68 6.11 -9.04
C TYR A 129 7.68 4.66 -8.52
N PRO A 130 8.77 3.89 -8.71
CA PRO A 130 10.07 4.27 -9.28
C PRO A 130 10.13 4.22 -10.80
N SER A 131 9.21 3.51 -11.49
CA SER A 131 9.32 3.17 -12.91
C SER A 131 8.48 4.06 -13.82
N GLY A 132 7.51 4.80 -13.28
CA GLY A 132 6.59 5.63 -14.07
C GLY A 132 5.64 4.79 -14.94
N LEU A 133 5.18 3.65 -14.42
CA LEU A 133 4.23 2.78 -15.11
C LEU A 133 2.89 3.49 -15.30
N VAL A 134 2.23 3.23 -16.44
CA VAL A 134 0.96 3.89 -16.81
C VAL A 134 -0.16 2.87 -16.87
N GLY A 135 -1.30 3.19 -16.28
CA GLY A 135 -2.53 2.44 -16.43
C GLY A 135 -2.39 0.99 -15.98
N GLU A 136 -2.80 0.05 -16.82
CA GLU A 136 -2.76 -1.39 -16.52
C GLU A 136 -1.35 -2.00 -16.60
N ALA A 137 -0.33 -1.24 -17.03
CA ALA A 137 1.07 -1.66 -16.86
C ALA A 137 1.47 -1.69 -15.38
N ILE A 138 0.77 -0.97 -14.50
CA ILE A 138 0.91 -1.12 -13.05
C ILE A 138 0.22 -2.43 -12.65
N PRO A 139 0.92 -3.37 -11.98
CA PRO A 139 0.31 -4.58 -11.47
C PRO A 139 -0.93 -4.30 -10.59
N LEU A 140 -1.93 -5.18 -10.67
CA LEU A 140 -3.16 -5.01 -9.88
C LEU A 140 -2.88 -4.89 -8.39
N SER A 141 -1.94 -5.66 -7.86
CA SER A 141 -1.51 -5.64 -6.47
C SER A 141 -1.02 -4.25 -6.02
N GLY A 142 -0.24 -3.58 -6.85
CA GLY A 142 0.22 -2.20 -6.61
C GLY A 142 -0.91 -1.18 -6.69
N ARG A 143 -1.82 -1.34 -7.67
CA ARG A 143 -3.00 -0.45 -7.81
C ARG A 143 -3.95 -0.54 -6.60
N LEU A 144 -4.19 -1.75 -6.08
CA LEU A 144 -4.97 -1.98 -4.86
C LEU A 144 -4.30 -1.34 -3.65
N MET A 145 -2.97 -1.57 -3.50
CA MET A 145 -2.21 -1.04 -2.37
C MET A 145 -2.16 0.49 -2.39
N ALA A 146 -2.05 1.12 -3.55
CA ALA A 146 -2.03 2.59 -3.66
C ALA A 146 -3.27 3.25 -3.05
N VAL A 147 -4.47 2.71 -3.28
CA VAL A 147 -5.72 3.23 -2.67
C VAL A 147 -5.75 2.94 -1.18
N ALA A 148 -5.39 1.72 -0.77
CA ALA A 148 -5.40 1.29 0.63
C ALA A 148 -4.45 2.14 1.49
N ASP A 149 -3.22 2.33 1.04
CA ASP A 149 -2.18 3.09 1.73
C ASP A 149 -2.55 4.58 1.83
N VAL A 150 -2.93 5.21 0.73
CA VAL A 150 -3.31 6.64 0.76
C VAL A 150 -4.54 6.88 1.62
N TYR A 151 -5.56 6.01 1.55
CA TYR A 151 -6.73 6.14 2.42
C TYR A 151 -6.34 6.08 3.89
N ASP A 152 -5.55 5.07 4.28
CA ASP A 152 -5.09 4.91 5.66
C ASP A 152 -4.26 6.11 6.13
N ALA A 153 -3.34 6.57 5.29
CA ALA A 153 -2.52 7.74 5.57
C ALA A 153 -3.35 9.03 5.77
N LEU A 154 -4.50 9.16 5.10
CA LEU A 154 -5.38 10.31 5.25
C LEU A 154 -6.16 10.27 6.56
N ILE A 155 -6.71 9.12 6.94
CA ILE A 155 -7.53 8.96 8.15
C ILE A 155 -6.72 8.78 9.43
N SER A 156 -5.42 8.51 9.32
CA SER A 156 -4.53 8.35 10.48
C SER A 156 -3.96 9.69 10.93
N LYS A 157 -3.89 9.87 12.27
CA LYS A 157 -3.25 11.04 12.87
C LYS A 157 -1.74 10.93 12.69
N ARG A 158 -1.12 11.95 12.11
CA ARG A 158 0.34 12.07 12.02
C ARG A 158 0.85 13.17 12.91
N VAL A 159 2.14 13.13 13.29
CA VAL A 159 2.78 14.09 14.22
C VAL A 159 2.49 15.55 13.85
N TYR A 160 2.38 15.86 12.56
CA TYR A 160 2.22 17.24 12.06
C TYR A 160 0.89 17.49 11.34
N LYS A 161 -0.05 16.52 11.34
CA LYS A 161 -1.32 16.68 10.62
C LYS A 161 -2.46 15.96 11.34
N PRO A 162 -3.59 16.64 11.62
CA PRO A 162 -4.77 15.97 12.12
C PRO A 162 -5.28 14.95 11.08
N ALA A 163 -5.93 13.89 11.55
CA ALA A 163 -6.61 12.94 10.68
C ALA A 163 -7.72 13.65 9.91
N PHE A 164 -7.86 13.31 8.63
CA PHE A 164 -9.04 13.69 7.86
C PHE A 164 -10.23 12.82 8.26
N SER A 165 -11.42 13.38 8.14
CA SER A 165 -12.64 12.57 8.19
C SER A 165 -12.71 11.60 7.01
N HIS A 166 -13.56 10.57 7.16
CA HIS A 166 -13.82 9.65 6.04
C HIS A 166 -14.26 10.38 4.77
N GLU A 167 -15.17 11.35 4.88
CA GLU A 167 -15.69 12.11 3.73
C GLU A 167 -14.61 12.95 3.04
N GLU A 168 -13.69 13.54 3.80
CA GLU A 168 -12.56 14.28 3.24
C GLU A 168 -11.58 13.33 2.52
N ALA A 169 -11.26 12.19 3.14
CA ALA A 169 -10.41 11.16 2.53
C ALA A 169 -11.03 10.60 1.25
N LYS A 170 -12.33 10.27 1.28
CA LYS A 170 -13.11 9.84 0.12
C LYS A 170 -13.05 10.88 -1.01
N ALA A 171 -13.27 12.15 -0.70
CA ALA A 171 -13.20 13.20 -1.71
C ALA A 171 -11.80 13.32 -2.35
N ILE A 172 -10.73 13.06 -1.60
CA ILE A 172 -9.35 13.06 -2.13
C ILE A 172 -9.15 11.86 -3.06
N ILE A 173 -9.57 10.65 -2.65
CA ILE A 173 -9.48 9.44 -3.48
C ILE A 173 -10.25 9.63 -4.80
N VAL A 174 -11.48 10.13 -4.73
CA VAL A 174 -12.32 10.38 -5.92
C VAL A 174 -11.68 11.40 -6.86
N ARG A 175 -11.10 12.49 -6.35
CA ARG A 175 -10.37 13.46 -7.19
C ARG A 175 -9.16 12.84 -7.89
N GLY A 176 -8.54 11.81 -7.29
CA GLY A 176 -7.43 11.08 -7.88
C GLY A 176 -7.82 10.03 -8.92
N ARG A 177 -9.12 9.81 -9.17
CA ARG A 177 -9.62 8.81 -10.13
C ARG A 177 -9.12 9.12 -11.55
N GLY A 178 -8.41 8.16 -12.16
CA GLY A 178 -7.85 8.29 -13.52
C GLY A 178 -6.55 9.09 -13.60
N SER A 179 -6.05 9.63 -12.48
CA SER A 179 -4.73 10.27 -12.39
C SER A 179 -3.83 9.53 -11.40
N HIS A 180 -4.09 9.63 -10.12
CA HIS A 180 -3.36 8.87 -9.11
C HIS A 180 -3.79 7.40 -9.10
N PHE A 181 -5.09 7.15 -9.12
CA PHE A 181 -5.67 5.82 -8.90
C PHE A 181 -6.35 5.27 -10.15
N ASP A 182 -6.32 3.94 -10.27
CA ASP A 182 -7.12 3.20 -11.24
C ASP A 182 -8.61 3.51 -11.05
N PRO A 183 -9.32 3.94 -12.11
CA PRO A 183 -10.75 4.21 -12.03
C PRO A 183 -11.58 3.06 -11.48
N ALA A 184 -11.28 1.81 -11.85
CA ALA A 184 -12.01 0.64 -11.36
C ALA A 184 -11.79 0.39 -9.87
N ILE A 185 -10.58 0.64 -9.36
CA ILE A 185 -10.28 0.51 -7.93
C ILE A 185 -10.99 1.60 -7.11
N VAL A 186 -11.07 2.83 -7.63
CA VAL A 186 -11.84 3.90 -6.98
C VAL A 186 -13.33 3.57 -6.94
N ASP A 187 -13.89 3.01 -8.03
CA ASP A 187 -15.29 2.59 -8.08
C ASP A 187 -15.55 1.44 -7.07
N ALA A 188 -14.61 0.49 -6.95
CA ALA A 188 -14.66 -0.56 -5.92
C ALA A 188 -14.58 0.01 -4.49
N PHE A 189 -13.70 0.99 -4.24
CA PHE A 189 -13.61 1.69 -2.96
C PHE A 189 -14.94 2.34 -2.57
N LEU A 190 -15.58 3.06 -3.50
CA LEU A 190 -16.88 3.70 -3.27
C LEU A 190 -17.97 2.69 -2.92
N ALA A 191 -17.97 1.54 -3.60
CA ALA A 191 -18.93 0.45 -3.31
C ALA A 191 -18.68 -0.21 -1.94
N CYS A 192 -17.44 -0.19 -1.45
CA CYS A 192 -17.00 -0.83 -0.20
C CYS A 192 -16.74 0.17 0.94
N GLU A 193 -17.14 1.44 0.82
CA GLU A 193 -16.79 2.48 1.80
C GLU A 193 -17.17 2.14 3.25
N ALA A 194 -18.31 1.47 3.45
CA ALA A 194 -18.73 1.02 4.77
C ALA A 194 -17.77 -0.01 5.40
N ASN A 195 -17.18 -0.89 4.58
CA ASN A 195 -16.18 -1.85 5.04
C ASN A 195 -14.88 -1.13 5.45
N PHE A 196 -14.46 -0.12 4.70
CA PHE A 196 -13.30 0.71 5.03
C PHE A 196 -13.48 1.40 6.37
N GLN A 197 -14.63 2.02 6.60
CA GLN A 197 -14.97 2.66 7.90
C GLN A 197 -14.96 1.65 9.05
N GLN A 198 -15.53 0.45 8.85
CA GLN A 198 -15.53 -0.60 9.87
C GLN A 198 -14.13 -1.10 10.20
N ILE A 199 -13.25 -1.27 9.20
CA ILE A 199 -11.86 -1.66 9.40
C ILE A 199 -11.12 -0.58 10.18
N ALA A 200 -11.26 0.70 9.81
CA ALA A 200 -10.67 1.83 10.50
C ALA A 200 -11.11 1.90 11.98
N ALA A 201 -12.38 1.69 12.26
CA ALA A 201 -12.93 1.70 13.61
C ALA A 201 -12.47 0.50 14.45
N ARG A 202 -12.29 -0.67 13.80
CA ARG A 202 -11.90 -1.91 14.48
C ARG A 202 -10.43 -1.94 14.88
N PHE A 203 -9.55 -1.39 14.05
CA PHE A 203 -8.10 -1.41 14.23
C PHE A 203 -7.57 0.00 14.48
N GLN A 204 -8.00 0.61 15.59
CA GLN A 204 -7.51 1.93 15.99
C GLN A 204 -6.08 1.85 16.53
N ASP A 205 -5.34 2.94 16.35
CA ASP A 205 -4.02 3.06 16.96
C ASP A 205 -4.16 3.10 18.48
N SER A 206 -3.40 2.25 19.17
CA SER A 206 -3.33 2.29 20.64
C SER A 206 -2.64 3.61 21.04
N HIS A 207 -3.30 4.41 21.85
CA HIS A 207 -2.76 5.65 22.41
C HIS A 207 -1.74 5.35 23.50
#